data_38ab109ed3066de06d35297339a360c3
#
_entry.id   38ab109ed3066de06d35297339a360c3
#
_cell.length_a   1.000
_cell.length_b   1.000
_cell.length_c   1.000
_cell.angle_alpha   90.00
_cell.angle_beta   90.00
_cell.angle_gamma   90.00
#
_symmetry.space_group_name_H-M   'P 1'
#
loop_
_entity.id
_entity.type
_entity.pdbx_description
1 polymer ?
#
loop_
_entity_poly.entity_id
_entity_poly.type
_entity_poly.pdbx_seq_one_letter_code
_entity_poly.pdbx_strand_id
1 'polypeptide(L)'
;RDPEMSRGLGDVYKRQIQGREIGLTAKEFEVLELLMLNPDKVYSRENLLKLVWGTDYPGDVRTVDVHIRRLREKIESNPSEPRYVHTKWGVGYYFNNK
;
A
#
# COMPACT_ATOMS: atom_id res chain seq x y z
N ARG A 1 13.18 12.44 -0.54
CA ARG A 1 12.81 11.62 0.61
C ARG A 1 14.03 10.85 1.11
N ASP A 2 14.18 10.78 2.42
CA ASP A 2 15.31 10.13 3.06
C ASP A 2 15.16 8.61 2.95
N PRO A 3 16.08 7.92 2.24
CA PRO A 3 15.98 6.47 2.10
C PRO A 3 16.11 5.72 3.43
N GLU A 4 16.83 6.29 4.36
CA GLU A 4 17.02 5.67 5.65
C GLU A 4 15.74 5.72 6.47
N MET A 5 15.05 6.84 6.44
CA MET A 5 13.76 6.98 7.11
C MET A 5 12.74 6.01 6.50
N SER A 6 12.72 5.90 5.18
CA SER A 6 11.82 4.97 4.50
C SER A 6 12.10 3.52 4.91
N ARG A 7 13.38 3.17 5.00
CA ARG A 7 13.79 1.84 5.41
C ARG A 7 13.39 1.58 6.87
N GLY A 8 13.59 2.55 7.73
CA GLY A 8 13.22 2.41 9.15
C GLY A 8 11.73 2.21 9.31
N LEU A 9 10.93 2.99 8.60
CA LEU A 9 9.48 2.81 8.64
C LEU A 9 9.07 1.44 8.13
N GLY A 10 9.69 0.97 7.04
CA GLY A 10 9.43 -0.34 6.52
C GLY A 10 9.80 -1.45 7.49
N ASP A 11 10.94 -1.30 8.17
CA ASP A 11 11.38 -2.29 9.14
C ASP A 11 10.41 -2.39 10.32
N VAL A 12 9.96 -1.24 10.83
CA VAL A 12 8.99 -1.22 11.92
C VAL A 12 7.70 -1.89 11.49
N TYR A 13 7.24 -1.58 10.28
CA TYR A 13 6.02 -2.15 9.76
C TYR A 13 6.16 -3.66 9.57
N LYS A 14 7.30 -4.12 9.06
CA LYS A 14 7.56 -5.55 8.90
C LYS A 14 7.44 -6.30 10.22
N ARG A 15 7.96 -5.73 11.28
CA ARG A 15 7.87 -6.35 12.60
C ARG A 15 6.44 -6.39 13.12
N GLN A 16 5.66 -5.37 12.81
CA GLN A 16 4.28 -5.31 13.23
C GLN A 16 3.39 -6.28 12.49
N ILE A 17 3.80 -6.67 11.29
CA ILE A 17 3.06 -7.63 10.49
C ILE A 17 3.70 -9.00 10.65
N GLN A 18 3.25 -9.72 11.68
CA GLN A 18 3.58 -11.12 11.90
C GLN A 18 5.05 -11.41 12.20
N GLY A 19 5.84 -10.37 12.48
CA GLY A 19 7.23 -10.56 12.89
C GLY A 19 8.14 -11.15 11.83
N ARG A 20 7.79 -11.06 10.56
CA ARG A 20 8.62 -11.59 9.49
C ARG A 20 8.98 -10.50 8.50
N GLU A 21 10.09 -10.70 7.83
CA GLU A 21 10.53 -9.77 6.81
C GLU A 21 9.65 -9.85 5.57
N ILE A 22 9.35 -8.69 5.01
CA ILE A 22 8.52 -8.58 3.82
C ILE A 22 9.29 -7.78 2.77
N GLY A 23 9.56 -8.40 1.63
CA GLY A 23 10.28 -7.74 0.55
C GLY A 23 9.36 -6.96 -0.34
N LEU A 24 9.10 -5.71 0.00
CA LEU A 24 8.27 -4.84 -0.81
C LEU A 24 9.11 -4.13 -1.87
N THR A 25 8.55 -3.97 -3.07
CA THR A 25 9.15 -3.09 -4.06
C THR A 25 8.96 -1.64 -3.63
N ALA A 26 9.71 -0.72 -4.27
CA ALA A 26 9.62 0.69 -3.93
C ALA A 26 8.18 1.21 -4.07
N LYS A 27 7.50 0.86 -5.16
CA LYS A 27 6.13 1.33 -5.37
C LYS A 27 5.14 0.69 -4.41
N GLU A 28 5.31 -0.59 -4.10
CA GLU A 28 4.47 -1.25 -3.10
C GLU A 28 4.64 -0.57 -1.74
N PHE A 29 5.87 -0.25 -1.37
CA PHE A 29 6.11 0.43 -0.12
C PHE A 29 5.51 1.83 -0.11
N GLU A 30 5.64 2.58 -1.20
CA GLU A 30 5.08 3.92 -1.28
C GLU A 30 3.56 3.91 -1.14
N VAL A 31 2.89 2.97 -1.78
CA VAL A 31 1.44 2.83 -1.64
C VAL A 31 1.08 2.51 -0.20
N LEU A 32 1.74 1.53 0.37
CA LEU A 32 1.47 1.12 1.76
C LEU A 32 1.73 2.27 2.73
N GLU A 33 2.84 2.97 2.55
CA GLU A 33 3.19 4.09 3.42
C GLU A 33 2.12 5.17 3.38
N LEU A 34 1.66 5.53 2.19
CA LEU A 34 0.64 6.55 2.02
C LEU A 34 -0.65 6.16 2.75
N LEU A 35 -1.09 4.93 2.56
CA LEU A 35 -2.31 4.45 3.21
C LEU A 35 -2.13 4.34 4.72
N MET A 36 -0.99 3.84 5.15
CA MET A 36 -0.72 3.59 6.57
C MET A 36 -0.60 4.88 7.37
N LEU A 37 -0.05 5.92 6.75
CA LEU A 37 0.08 7.22 7.42
C LEU A 37 -1.25 7.96 7.52
N ASN A 38 -2.26 7.50 6.80
CA ASN A 38 -3.59 8.11 6.80
C ASN A 38 -4.65 7.02 6.98
N PRO A 39 -4.66 6.36 8.15
CA PRO A 39 -5.58 5.24 8.36
C PRO A 39 -7.04 5.67 8.21
N ASP A 40 -7.84 4.78 7.67
CA ASP A 40 -9.28 4.96 7.42
C ASP A 40 -9.60 5.97 6.33
N LYS A 41 -8.58 6.64 5.74
CA LYS A 41 -8.83 7.52 4.61
C LYS A 41 -8.86 6.70 3.33
N VAL A 42 -9.94 6.83 2.58
CA VAL A 42 -10.11 6.11 1.32
C VAL A 42 -9.50 6.91 0.19
N TYR A 43 -8.58 6.29 -0.55
CA TYR A 43 -7.96 6.90 -1.72
C TYR A 43 -8.53 6.23 -2.96
N SER A 44 -8.97 7.05 -3.92
CA SER A 44 -9.40 6.51 -5.21
C SER A 44 -8.18 5.97 -5.97
N ARG A 45 -8.44 5.09 -6.94
CA ARG A 45 -7.35 4.57 -7.77
C ARG A 45 -6.65 5.69 -8.51
N GLU A 46 -7.43 6.66 -9.00
CA GLU A 46 -6.87 7.81 -9.69
C GLU A 46 -5.95 8.63 -8.79
N ASN A 47 -6.37 8.85 -7.54
CA ASN A 47 -5.56 9.59 -6.59
C ASN A 47 -4.28 8.84 -6.25
N LEU A 48 -4.36 7.54 -6.06
CA LEU A 48 -3.17 6.73 -5.79
C LEU A 48 -2.20 6.76 -6.95
N LEU A 49 -2.72 6.66 -8.17
CA LEU A 49 -1.88 6.74 -9.36
C LEU A 49 -1.14 8.07 -9.41
N LYS A 50 -1.87 9.15 -9.19
CA LYS A 50 -1.30 10.50 -9.23
C LYS A 50 -0.26 10.71 -8.13
N LEU A 51 -0.57 10.29 -6.91
CA LEU A 51 0.29 10.54 -5.76
C LEU A 51 1.54 9.69 -5.74
N VAL A 52 1.45 8.46 -6.20
CA VAL A 52 2.57 7.52 -6.14
C VAL A 52 3.36 7.47 -7.45
N TRP A 53 2.67 7.49 -8.58
CA TRP A 53 3.33 7.41 -9.89
C TRP A 53 3.52 8.76 -10.55
N GLY A 54 2.72 9.77 -10.18
CA GLY A 54 2.84 11.11 -10.73
C GLY A 54 1.79 11.41 -11.77
N THR A 55 1.55 12.71 -11.98
CA THR A 55 0.50 13.16 -12.91
C THR A 55 0.82 12.87 -14.36
N ASP A 56 2.11 12.70 -14.68
CA ASP A 56 2.55 12.46 -16.06
C ASP A 56 2.72 10.99 -16.39
N TYR A 57 2.37 10.10 -15.46
CA TYR A 57 2.53 8.68 -15.69
C TYR A 57 1.59 8.21 -16.80
N PRO A 58 2.11 7.53 -17.83
CA PRO A 58 1.31 7.17 -19.01
C PRO A 58 0.42 5.93 -18.81
N GLY A 59 0.53 5.25 -17.67
CA GLY A 59 -0.30 4.08 -17.40
C GLY A 59 -1.68 4.43 -16.90
N ASP A 60 -2.48 3.41 -16.61
CA ASP A 60 -3.84 3.62 -16.12
C ASP A 60 -4.00 3.05 -14.71
N VAL A 61 -5.22 3.17 -14.17
CA VAL A 61 -5.51 2.81 -12.78
C VAL A 61 -5.33 1.33 -12.48
N ARG A 62 -5.27 0.47 -13.49
CA ARG A 62 -5.02 -0.95 -13.27
C ARG A 62 -3.63 -1.20 -12.70
N THR A 63 -2.69 -0.27 -12.95
CA THR A 63 -1.38 -0.31 -12.30
C THR A 63 -1.53 -0.32 -10.79
N VAL A 64 -2.43 0.50 -10.25
CA VAL A 64 -2.69 0.55 -8.82
C VAL A 64 -3.23 -0.80 -8.33
N ASP A 65 -4.22 -1.34 -9.05
CA ASP A 65 -4.85 -2.61 -8.65
C ASP A 65 -3.82 -3.75 -8.59
N VAL A 66 -2.93 -3.80 -9.56
CA VAL A 66 -1.88 -4.83 -9.59
C VAL A 66 -0.96 -4.69 -8.37
N HIS A 67 -0.57 -3.46 -8.04
CA HIS A 67 0.31 -3.24 -6.90
C HIS A 67 -0.39 -3.52 -5.57
N ILE A 68 -1.67 -3.18 -5.46
CA ILE A 68 -2.45 -3.53 -4.26
C ILE A 68 -2.52 -5.04 -4.10
N ARG A 69 -2.78 -5.77 -5.20
CA ARG A 69 -2.85 -7.23 -5.16
C ARG A 69 -1.52 -7.82 -4.68
N ARG A 70 -0.41 -7.37 -5.25
CA ARG A 70 0.92 -7.86 -4.87
C ARG A 70 1.25 -7.51 -3.43
N LEU A 71 0.87 -6.31 -3.00
CA LEU A 71 1.07 -5.88 -1.63
C LEU A 71 0.31 -6.80 -0.68
N ARG A 72 -0.95 -7.09 -0.97
CA ARG A 72 -1.75 -7.99 -0.15
C ARG A 72 -1.14 -9.38 -0.07
N GLU A 73 -0.63 -9.89 -1.19
CA GLU A 73 0.01 -11.20 -1.21
C GLU A 73 1.21 -11.25 -0.28
N LYS A 74 1.87 -10.12 -0.08
CA LYS A 74 3.06 -10.05 0.74
C LYS A 74 2.78 -9.78 2.22
N ILE A 75 1.77 -8.99 2.55
CA ILE A 75 1.54 -8.56 3.93
C ILE A 75 0.34 -9.19 4.60
N GLU A 76 -0.63 -9.70 3.84
CA GLU A 76 -1.84 -10.29 4.43
C GLU A 76 -1.68 -11.79 4.61
N SER A 77 -2.19 -12.31 5.72
CA SER A 77 -2.25 -13.75 5.93
C SER A 77 -3.14 -14.41 4.90
N ASN A 78 -4.25 -13.77 4.59
CA ASN A 78 -5.19 -14.23 3.58
C ASN A 78 -5.55 -13.03 2.69
N PRO A 79 -4.96 -12.93 1.49
CA PRO A 79 -5.22 -11.78 0.62
C PRO A 79 -6.69 -11.60 0.24
N SER A 80 -7.47 -12.67 0.27
CA SER A 80 -8.91 -12.59 -0.03
C SER A 80 -9.71 -11.97 1.09
N GLU A 81 -9.17 -11.99 2.31
CA GLU A 81 -9.79 -11.40 3.49
C GLU A 81 -8.76 -10.50 4.16
N PRO A 82 -8.43 -9.37 3.55
CA PRO A 82 -7.34 -8.53 4.04
C PRO A 82 -7.65 -7.92 5.40
N ARG A 83 -6.62 -7.85 6.22
CA ARG A 83 -6.71 -7.27 7.54
C ARG A 83 -6.23 -5.82 7.56
N TYR A 84 -5.36 -5.46 6.63
CA TYR A 84 -4.70 -4.15 6.64
C TYR A 84 -5.10 -3.28 5.46
N VAL A 85 -4.95 -3.78 4.25
CA VAL A 85 -5.25 -3.02 3.05
C VAL A 85 -6.61 -3.45 2.50
N HIS A 86 -7.59 -2.58 2.65
CA HIS A 86 -8.98 -2.90 2.33
C HIS A 86 -9.44 -2.23 1.06
N THR A 87 -10.47 -2.80 0.45
CA THR A 87 -11.13 -2.22 -0.71
C THR A 87 -12.45 -1.57 -0.25
N LYS A 88 -12.64 -0.33 -0.64
CA LYS A 88 -13.95 0.30 -0.55
C LYS A 88 -14.57 0.21 -1.94
N TRP A 89 -15.45 -0.74 -2.15
CA TRP A 89 -15.97 -1.05 -3.48
C TRP A 89 -16.61 0.17 -4.13
N GLY A 90 -16.21 0.44 -5.36
CA GLY A 90 -16.70 1.59 -6.09
C GLY A 90 -16.02 2.90 -5.73
N VAL A 91 -15.09 2.91 -4.75
CA VAL A 91 -14.42 4.12 -4.31
C VAL A 91 -12.90 4.01 -4.39
N GLY A 92 -12.31 3.02 -3.72
CA GLY A 92 -10.85 2.89 -3.71
C GLY A 92 -10.34 1.98 -2.62
N TYR A 93 -9.20 2.36 -2.03
CA TYR A 93 -8.52 1.53 -1.04
C TYR A 93 -8.20 2.34 0.21
N TYR A 94 -8.08 1.66 1.35
CA TYR A 94 -7.74 2.30 2.60
C TYR A 94 -7.02 1.33 3.54
N PHE A 95 -6.33 1.88 4.52
CA PHE A 95 -5.62 1.10 5.53
C PHE A 95 -6.41 1.10 6.84
N ASN A 96 -6.52 -0.07 7.45
CA ASN A 96 -7.10 -0.23 8.77
C ASN A 96 -6.58 -1.54 9.34
N ASN A 97 -6.20 -1.57 10.60
CA ASN A 97 -5.66 -2.78 11.22
C ASN A 97 -6.52 -3.33 12.35
N LYS A 98 -7.79 -3.04 12.33
CA LYS A 98 -8.73 -3.55 13.34
C LYS A 98 -9.16 -4.97 13.07
#